data_cb0c57a0a3730bd51fa38bddf0ca9692
#
_entry.id   cb0c57a0a3730bd51fa38bddf0ca9692
#
_cell.length_a   1.000
_cell.length_b   1.000
_cell.length_c   1.000
_cell.angle_alpha   90.00
_cell.angle_beta   90.00
_cell.angle_gamma   90.00
#
_symmetry.space_group_name_H-M   'P 1'
#
loop_
_entity.id
_entity.type
_entity.pdbx_description
1 polymer ?
#
loop_
_entity_poly.entity_id
_entity_poly.type
_entity_poly.pdbx_seq_one_letter_code
_entity_poly.pdbx_strand_id
1 'polypeptide(L)'
;QLHGKEDENYIGRLRTMTEAPIIKAVRAGQMTAQELHGISADYYLIDSGKGSGKTFDWSQVPEEIRVPWFLAGGLSTENIEEAIRKLHPYGVDFSSSVEVDGYKDRDKILEIVRRIRNVKR
;
A
#
# COMPACT_ATOMS: atom_id res chain seq x y z
N GLN A 1 5.97 1.93 -10.57
CA GLN A 1 6.02 2.28 -9.14
C GLN A 1 7.35 2.90 -8.77
N LEU A 2 7.32 3.97 -8.00
CA LEU A 2 8.52 4.68 -7.54
C LEU A 2 8.73 4.44 -6.05
N HIS A 3 9.80 3.77 -5.68
CA HIS A 3 10.06 3.31 -4.31
C HIS A 3 11.25 4.00 -3.63
N GLY A 4 11.82 5.03 -4.26
CA GLY A 4 13.00 5.72 -3.75
C GLY A 4 12.71 7.14 -3.31
N LYS A 5 13.70 8.00 -3.52
CA LYS A 5 13.63 9.42 -3.14
C LYS A 5 13.14 10.32 -4.27
N GLU A 6 12.42 9.76 -5.24
CA GLU A 6 11.88 10.54 -6.35
C GLU A 6 11.01 11.67 -5.82
N ASP A 7 11.33 12.88 -6.24
CA ASP A 7 10.60 14.09 -5.86
C ASP A 7 9.64 14.55 -6.98
N GLU A 8 8.99 15.68 -6.76
CA GLU A 8 8.06 16.24 -7.73
C GLU A 8 8.72 16.58 -9.06
N ASN A 9 9.99 17.01 -9.03
CA ASN A 9 10.75 17.29 -10.26
C ASN A 9 10.96 16.01 -11.09
N TYR A 10 11.31 14.91 -10.42
CA TYR A 10 11.46 13.62 -11.07
C TYR A 10 10.16 13.17 -11.72
N ILE A 11 9.06 13.26 -10.98
CA ILE A 11 7.73 12.86 -11.47
C ILE A 11 7.33 13.72 -12.66
N GLY A 12 7.54 15.03 -12.59
CA GLY A 12 7.25 15.94 -13.70
C GLY A 12 8.01 15.58 -14.97
N ARG A 13 9.28 15.22 -14.85
CA ARG A 13 10.09 14.76 -15.97
C ARG A 13 9.60 13.42 -16.53
N LEU A 14 9.26 12.49 -15.64
CA LEU A 14 8.75 11.18 -16.04
C LEU A 14 7.45 11.30 -16.83
N ARG A 15 6.58 12.23 -16.46
CA ARG A 15 5.32 12.46 -17.16
C ARG A 15 5.49 12.99 -18.57
N THR A 16 6.64 13.57 -18.91
CA THR A 16 6.94 13.94 -20.30
C THR A 16 7.35 12.75 -21.14
N MET A 17 7.68 11.63 -20.51
CA MET A 17 8.20 10.42 -21.17
C MET A 17 7.17 9.31 -21.27
N THR A 18 6.11 9.34 -20.46
CA THR A 18 5.09 8.30 -20.44
C THR A 18 3.74 8.86 -20.00
N GLU A 19 2.67 8.27 -20.51
CA GLU A 19 1.31 8.55 -20.09
C GLU A 19 0.81 7.55 -19.04
N ALA A 20 1.64 6.58 -18.66
CA ALA A 20 1.27 5.57 -17.67
C ALA A 20 1.00 6.21 -16.30
N PRO A 21 0.03 5.71 -15.55
CA PRO A 21 -0.18 6.17 -14.18
C PRO A 21 1.05 5.94 -13.31
N ILE A 22 1.29 6.85 -12.38
CA ILE A 22 2.45 6.81 -11.49
C ILE A 22 1.97 6.49 -10.09
N ILE A 23 2.57 5.47 -9.49
CA ILE A 23 2.36 5.09 -8.10
C ILE A 23 3.60 5.48 -7.31
N LYS A 24 3.44 6.35 -6.32
CA LYS A 24 4.53 6.72 -5.43
C LYS A 24 4.44 5.93 -4.14
N ALA A 25 5.45 5.15 -3.84
CA ALA A 25 5.53 4.37 -2.61
C ALA A 25 6.22 5.19 -1.51
N VAL A 26 5.63 5.18 -0.32
CA VAL A 26 6.19 5.82 0.87
C VAL A 26 5.98 4.91 2.08
N ARG A 27 6.81 5.07 3.11
CA ARG A 27 6.61 4.37 4.36
C ARG A 27 5.62 5.13 5.24
N ALA A 28 4.76 4.40 5.94
CA ALA A 28 3.89 4.99 6.94
C ALA A 28 4.73 5.75 7.99
N GLY A 29 4.28 6.95 8.36
CA GLY A 29 5.01 7.80 9.29
C GLY A 29 6.13 8.63 8.69
N GLN A 30 6.50 8.36 7.44
CA GLN A 30 7.55 9.12 6.76
C GLN A 30 7.08 10.49 6.29
N MET A 31 5.82 10.59 5.89
CA MET A 31 5.24 11.81 5.36
C MET A 31 3.86 12.06 5.97
N THR A 32 3.54 13.33 6.17
CA THR A 32 2.18 13.74 6.53
C THR A 32 1.27 13.68 5.29
N ALA A 33 -0.04 13.74 5.50
CA ALA A 33 -0.99 13.82 4.39
C ALA A 33 -0.72 15.06 3.52
N GLN A 34 -0.38 16.18 4.13
CA GLN A 34 -0.07 17.42 3.42
C GLN A 34 1.17 17.26 2.55
N GLU A 35 2.22 16.63 3.06
CA GLU A 35 3.43 16.36 2.29
C GLU A 35 3.15 15.41 1.12
N LEU A 36 2.33 14.38 1.35
CA LEU A 36 1.91 13.47 0.28
C LEU A 36 1.18 14.23 -0.83
N HIS A 37 0.27 15.11 -0.48
CA HIS A 37 -0.50 15.87 -1.47
C HIS A 37 0.36 16.84 -2.29
N GLY A 38 1.59 17.12 -1.84
CA GLY A 38 2.58 17.85 -2.63
C GLY A 38 3.24 17.03 -3.73
N ILE A 39 2.99 15.72 -3.76
CA ILE A 39 3.51 14.81 -4.78
C ILE A 39 2.37 14.48 -5.75
N SER A 40 2.54 14.85 -7.03
CA SER A 40 1.51 14.68 -8.07
C SER A 40 1.48 13.26 -8.64
N ALA A 41 1.40 12.25 -7.77
CA ALA A 41 1.22 10.88 -8.19
C ALA A 41 -0.25 10.57 -8.44
N ASP A 42 -0.52 9.58 -9.27
CA ASP A 42 -1.90 9.12 -9.54
C ASP A 42 -2.40 8.25 -8.41
N TYR A 43 -1.49 7.52 -7.77
CA TYR A 43 -1.75 6.67 -6.61
C TYR A 43 -0.60 6.76 -5.63
N TYR A 44 -0.88 6.52 -4.35
CA TYR A 44 0.16 6.27 -3.37
C TYR A 44 0.15 4.80 -2.99
N LEU A 45 1.31 4.26 -2.65
CA LEU A 45 1.43 2.96 -1.99
C LEU A 45 2.05 3.24 -0.63
N ILE A 46 1.30 2.98 0.43
CA ILE A 46 1.75 3.26 1.80
C ILE A 46 2.12 1.95 2.47
N ASP A 47 3.41 1.81 2.75
CA ASP A 47 3.96 0.62 3.38
C ASP A 47 3.97 0.82 4.90
N SER A 48 3.16 0.06 5.62
CA SER A 48 3.05 0.14 7.07
C SER A 48 4.17 -0.59 7.80
N GLY A 49 5.12 -1.16 7.06
CA GLY A 49 6.27 -1.83 7.63
C GLY A 49 6.12 -3.34 7.67
N LYS A 50 7.24 -4.04 7.80
CA LYS A 50 7.23 -5.48 7.94
C LYS A 50 6.80 -5.84 9.35
N GLY A 51 5.74 -6.63 9.46
CA GLY A 51 5.36 -7.21 10.72
C GLY A 51 6.41 -8.23 11.15
N SER A 52 7.16 -7.91 12.17
CA SER A 52 8.05 -8.87 12.85
C SER A 52 7.25 -9.64 13.91
N GLY A 53 6.08 -10.17 13.53
CA GLY A 53 5.19 -10.83 14.46
C GLY A 53 4.50 -9.92 15.45
N LYS A 54 4.67 -8.61 15.31
CA LYS A 54 4.02 -7.59 16.15
C LYS A 54 2.87 -6.93 15.40
N THR A 55 1.89 -6.44 16.14
CA THR A 55 0.79 -5.67 15.61
C THR A 55 1.29 -4.46 14.83
N PHE A 56 0.76 -4.24 13.64
CA PHE A 56 1.11 -3.08 12.84
C PHE A 56 0.63 -1.81 13.51
N ASP A 57 1.45 -0.78 13.47
CA ASP A 57 1.05 0.54 13.92
C ASP A 57 0.43 1.30 12.75
N TRP A 58 -0.85 1.04 12.51
CA TRP A 58 -1.60 1.73 11.46
C TRP A 58 -1.87 3.20 11.80
N SER A 59 -1.60 3.62 13.03
CA SER A 59 -1.71 5.03 13.40
C SER A 59 -0.74 5.92 12.63
N GLN A 60 0.32 5.33 12.08
CA GLN A 60 1.29 6.03 11.24
C GLN A 60 0.78 6.30 9.82
N VAL A 61 -0.31 5.66 9.41
CA VAL A 61 -0.91 5.91 8.10
C VAL A 61 -1.66 7.25 8.17
N PRO A 62 -1.36 8.20 7.27
CA PRO A 62 -2.02 9.50 7.30
C PRO A 62 -3.53 9.37 7.11
N GLU A 63 -4.27 10.21 7.82
CA GLU A 63 -5.70 10.35 7.62
C GLU A 63 -5.98 11.30 6.44
N GLU A 64 -7.18 11.23 5.89
CA GLU A 64 -7.65 12.15 4.84
C GLU A 64 -6.79 12.16 3.58
N ILE A 65 -6.33 10.99 3.15
CA ILE A 65 -5.62 10.87 1.88
C ILE A 65 -6.63 11.01 0.74
N ARG A 66 -6.47 12.03 -0.10
CA ARG A 66 -7.41 12.37 -1.18
C ARG A 66 -7.17 11.61 -2.48
N VAL A 67 -5.94 11.14 -2.69
CA VAL A 67 -5.57 10.35 -3.86
C VAL A 67 -5.81 8.88 -3.55
N PRO A 68 -6.31 8.07 -4.49
CA PRO A 68 -6.43 6.63 -4.24
C PRO A 68 -5.10 6.03 -3.81
N TRP A 69 -5.12 5.14 -2.83
CA TRP A 69 -3.89 4.61 -2.28
C TRP A 69 -4.00 3.13 -1.93
N PHE A 70 -2.88 2.45 -2.02
CA PHE A 70 -2.75 1.04 -1.69
C PHE A 70 -2.06 0.88 -0.35
N LEU A 71 -2.56 -0.04 0.45
CA LEU A 71 -1.90 -0.42 1.70
C LEU A 71 -0.98 -1.61 1.44
N ALA A 72 0.25 -1.50 1.90
CA ALA A 72 1.24 -2.56 1.82
C ALA A 72 1.93 -2.76 3.17
N GLY A 73 2.74 -3.79 3.27
CA GLY A 73 3.54 -4.08 4.46
C GLY A 73 2.88 -5.06 5.41
N GLY A 74 3.36 -6.29 5.43
CA GLY A 74 3.00 -7.31 6.40
C GLY A 74 1.54 -7.74 6.43
N LEU A 75 0.80 -7.52 5.36
CA LEU A 75 -0.59 -7.95 5.26
C LEU A 75 -0.68 -9.46 5.10
N SER A 76 -1.62 -10.07 5.80
CA SER A 76 -1.86 -11.50 5.78
C SER A 76 -3.33 -11.80 6.00
N THR A 77 -3.73 -13.07 5.92
CA THR A 77 -5.09 -13.49 6.23
C THR A 77 -5.51 -13.14 7.66
N GLU A 78 -4.56 -12.96 8.56
CA GLU A 78 -4.84 -12.69 9.97
C GLU A 78 -5.23 -11.23 10.22
N ASN A 79 -4.74 -10.28 9.39
CA ASN A 79 -4.94 -8.86 9.64
C ASN A 79 -5.62 -8.11 8.49
N ILE A 80 -5.79 -8.73 7.33
CA ILE A 80 -6.28 -8.04 6.13
C ILE A 80 -7.67 -7.44 6.31
N GLU A 81 -8.56 -8.15 6.96
CA GLU A 81 -9.93 -7.68 7.16
C GLU A 81 -9.98 -6.45 8.07
N GLU A 82 -9.22 -6.49 9.16
CA GLU A 82 -9.14 -5.37 10.09
C GLU A 82 -8.51 -4.15 9.43
N ALA A 83 -7.44 -4.36 8.66
CA ALA A 83 -6.78 -3.29 7.93
C ALA A 83 -7.75 -2.57 6.99
N ILE A 84 -8.52 -3.33 6.22
CA ILE A 84 -9.47 -2.75 5.28
C ILE A 84 -10.57 -1.98 6.01
N ARG A 85 -11.10 -2.53 7.11
CA ARG A 85 -12.15 -1.87 7.89
C ARG A 85 -11.69 -0.58 8.56
N LYS A 86 -10.47 -0.56 9.06
CA LYS A 86 -9.94 0.61 9.76
C LYS A 86 -9.46 1.70 8.82
N LEU A 87 -8.79 1.34 7.75
CA LEU A 87 -8.06 2.30 6.93
C LEU A 87 -8.73 2.64 5.60
N HIS A 88 -9.65 1.80 5.14
CA HIS A 88 -10.38 1.99 3.88
C HIS A 88 -9.47 2.30 2.69
N PRO A 89 -8.42 1.50 2.43
CA PRO A 89 -7.58 1.72 1.27
C PRO A 89 -8.32 1.46 -0.03
N TYR A 90 -7.86 2.07 -1.12
CA TYR A 90 -8.37 1.75 -2.46
C TYR A 90 -8.04 0.32 -2.85
N GLY A 91 -6.88 -0.18 -2.47
CA GLY A 91 -6.45 -1.54 -2.72
C GLY A 91 -5.40 -1.97 -1.71
N VAL A 92 -4.99 -3.22 -1.80
CA VAL A 92 -3.98 -3.80 -0.92
C VAL A 92 -2.91 -4.50 -1.75
N ASP A 93 -1.68 -4.47 -1.27
CA ASP A 93 -0.53 -5.09 -1.90
C ASP A 93 0.15 -6.02 -0.90
N PHE A 94 0.36 -7.26 -1.28
CA PHE A 94 1.02 -8.24 -0.43
C PHE A 94 1.78 -9.24 -1.30
N SER A 95 2.80 -9.85 -0.74
CA SER A 95 3.68 -10.75 -1.47
C SER A 95 4.04 -11.99 -0.64
N SER A 96 4.83 -11.82 0.41
CA SER A 96 5.35 -12.94 1.19
C SER A 96 4.27 -13.72 1.95
N SER A 97 3.16 -13.09 2.30
CA SER A 97 2.08 -13.75 3.05
C SER A 97 1.36 -14.84 2.25
N VAL A 98 1.53 -14.86 0.94
CA VAL A 98 0.94 -15.88 0.06
C VAL A 98 2.00 -16.82 -0.51
N GLU A 99 3.17 -16.87 0.13
CA GLU A 99 4.28 -17.72 -0.28
C GLU A 99 4.46 -18.89 0.69
N VAL A 100 4.93 -20.01 0.14
CA VAL A 100 5.45 -21.16 0.90
C VAL A 100 6.83 -21.45 0.33
N ASP A 101 7.86 -21.44 1.19
CA ASP A 101 9.24 -21.67 0.79
C ASP A 101 9.73 -20.77 -0.36
N GLY A 102 9.27 -19.51 -0.34
CA GLY A 102 9.65 -18.51 -1.35
C GLY A 102 8.84 -18.53 -2.63
N TYR A 103 7.91 -19.48 -2.78
CA TYR A 103 7.07 -19.60 -3.96
C TYR A 103 5.63 -19.23 -3.66
N LYS A 104 4.96 -18.58 -4.61
CA LYS A 104 3.54 -18.24 -4.47
C LYS A 104 2.70 -19.50 -4.30
N ASP A 105 1.82 -19.49 -3.31
CA ASP A 105 0.95 -20.61 -2.99
C ASP A 105 -0.48 -20.31 -3.42
N ARG A 106 -1.05 -21.19 -4.26
CA ARG A 106 -2.38 -21.02 -4.81
C ARG A 106 -3.45 -20.90 -3.73
N ASP A 107 -3.42 -21.77 -2.74
CA ASP A 107 -4.46 -21.82 -1.71
C ASP A 107 -4.42 -20.58 -0.81
N LYS A 108 -3.23 -20.09 -0.49
CA LYS A 108 -3.07 -18.85 0.26
C LYS A 108 -3.58 -17.64 -0.51
N ILE A 109 -3.31 -17.59 -1.82
CA ILE A 109 -3.82 -16.52 -2.68
C ILE A 109 -5.34 -16.54 -2.70
N LEU A 110 -5.95 -17.70 -2.91
CA LEU A 110 -7.41 -17.83 -2.96
C LEU A 110 -8.07 -17.45 -1.63
N GLU A 111 -7.47 -17.84 -0.51
CA GLU A 111 -8.00 -17.52 0.80
C GLU A 111 -7.99 -16.02 1.07
N ILE A 112 -6.85 -15.36 0.84
CA ILE A 112 -6.74 -13.93 1.13
C ILE A 112 -7.65 -13.10 0.21
N VAL A 113 -7.77 -13.47 -1.07
CA VAL A 113 -8.68 -12.80 -2.00
C VAL A 113 -10.12 -12.94 -1.55
N ARG A 114 -10.50 -14.13 -1.09
CA ARG A 114 -11.85 -14.36 -0.56
C ARG A 114 -12.14 -13.47 0.64
N ARG A 115 -11.21 -13.35 1.58
CA ARG A 115 -11.36 -12.50 2.75
C ARG A 115 -11.51 -11.03 2.37
N ILE A 116 -10.69 -10.56 1.43
CA ILE A 116 -10.76 -9.18 0.95
C ILE A 116 -12.14 -8.88 0.34
N ARG A 117 -12.65 -9.77 -0.49
CA ARG A 117 -13.94 -9.59 -1.17
C ARG A 117 -15.13 -9.65 -0.23
N ASN A 118 -15.00 -10.32 0.90
CA ASN A 118 -16.06 -10.45 1.89
C ASN A 118 -16.08 -9.31 2.91
N VAL A 119 -15.10 -8.42 2.90
CA VAL A 119 -15.09 -7.29 3.82
C VAL A 119 -16.15 -6.28 3.39
N LYS A 120 -17.02 -5.92 4.31
CA LYS A 120 -17.98 -4.84 4.10
C LYS A 120 -17.34 -3.51 4.48
N ARG A 121 -17.33 -2.60 3.57
CA ARG A 121 -16.80 -1.26 3.76
C ARG A 121 -17.89 -0.29 4.16
#